data_6f208ea5d527f749e47adc26a3d91098
#
_entry.id   6f208ea5d527f749e47adc26a3d91098
#
_cell.length_a   1.000
_cell.length_b   1.000
_cell.length_c   1.000
_cell.angle_alpha   90.00
_cell.angle_beta   90.00
_cell.angle_gamma   90.00
#
_symmetry.space_group_name_H-M   'P 1'
#
loop_
_entity.id
_entity.type
_entity.pdbx_description
1 polymer ?
#
loop_
_entity_poly.entity_id
_entity_poly.type
_entity_poly.pdbx_seq_one_letter_code
_entity_poly.pdbx_strand_id
1 'polypeptide(L)'
;MQLIAVVPFHGQERDFPIRERMRYWAVLAAADRTVELEPAYSRGCFYRRNDYLVDHADRLVAWYERSRSGTGYTVRRARKERIEVTNLFEEVSMPMLFTVW
;
A
#
# COMPACT_ATOMS: atom_id res chain seq x y z
N MET A 1 13.76 3.21 12.10
CA MET A 1 12.55 2.63 11.48
C MET A 1 12.95 1.83 10.25
N GLN A 2 12.37 0.68 10.07
CA GLN A 2 12.65 -0.19 8.93
C GLN A 2 11.55 -0.04 7.89
N LEU A 3 11.95 0.15 6.63
CA LEU A 3 11.02 0.20 5.51
C LEU A 3 11.02 -1.16 4.81
N ILE A 4 9.87 -1.81 4.78
CA ILE A 4 9.70 -3.09 4.11
C ILE A 4 8.73 -2.90 2.95
N ALA A 5 9.17 -3.19 1.74
CA ALA A 5 8.32 -3.14 0.55
C ALA A 5 7.67 -4.51 0.34
N VAL A 6 6.36 -4.54 0.21
CA VAL A 6 5.61 -5.77 -0.01
C VAL A 6 5.03 -5.76 -1.41
N VAL A 7 5.50 -6.69 -2.25
CA VAL A 7 5.13 -6.80 -3.65
C VAL A 7 4.15 -7.96 -3.80
N PRO A 8 2.98 -7.74 -4.42
CA PRO A 8 1.96 -8.79 -4.53
C PRO A 8 2.42 -9.99 -5.36
N PHE A 9 3.18 -9.75 -6.43
CA PHE A 9 3.72 -10.85 -7.25
C PHE A 9 4.97 -10.40 -8.02
N HIS A 10 5.80 -11.35 -8.36
CA HIS A 10 7.02 -11.10 -9.11
C HIS A 10 6.71 -10.54 -10.51
N GLY A 11 7.40 -9.49 -10.89
CA GLY A 11 7.25 -8.89 -12.22
C GLY A 11 6.05 -7.93 -12.35
N GLN A 12 5.45 -7.50 -11.24
CA GLN A 12 4.34 -6.57 -11.25
C GLN A 12 4.62 -5.33 -12.11
N GLU A 13 5.84 -4.81 -12.07
CA GLU A 13 6.22 -3.57 -12.74
C GLU A 13 6.31 -3.68 -14.25
N ARG A 14 6.28 -4.88 -14.81
CA ARG A 14 6.43 -5.08 -16.27
C ARG A 14 5.36 -4.39 -17.09
N ASP A 15 4.14 -4.29 -16.56
CA ASP A 15 3.01 -3.66 -17.24
C ASP A 15 2.86 -2.18 -16.89
N PHE A 16 3.74 -1.64 -16.06
CA PHE A 16 3.68 -0.24 -15.67
C PHE A 16 4.22 0.67 -16.78
N PRO A 17 3.64 1.87 -16.98
CA PRO A 17 4.29 2.93 -17.74
C PRO A 17 5.68 3.21 -17.18
N ILE A 18 6.60 3.71 -18.03
CA ILE A 18 8.00 3.88 -17.62
C ILE A 18 8.17 4.72 -16.37
N ARG A 19 7.39 5.80 -16.21
CA ARG A 19 7.47 6.64 -15.00
C ARG A 19 7.11 5.88 -13.74
N GLU A 20 6.04 5.10 -13.82
CA GLU A 20 5.58 4.28 -12.69
C GLU A 20 6.59 3.18 -12.36
N ARG A 21 7.19 2.61 -13.39
CA ARG A 21 8.22 1.59 -13.22
C ARG A 21 9.46 2.16 -12.52
N MET A 22 9.86 3.36 -12.88
CA MET A 22 10.99 4.04 -12.23
C MET A 22 10.71 4.34 -10.77
N ARG A 23 9.49 4.77 -10.46
CA ARG A 23 9.08 4.99 -9.05
C ARG A 23 9.08 3.68 -8.27
N TYR A 24 8.58 2.64 -8.87
CA TYR A 24 8.57 1.31 -8.26
C TYR A 24 9.99 0.88 -7.88
N TRP A 25 10.93 0.97 -8.81
CA TRP A 25 12.32 0.61 -8.52
C TRP A 25 12.98 1.53 -7.51
N ALA A 26 12.65 2.81 -7.52
CA ALA A 26 13.18 3.76 -6.54
C ALA A 26 12.70 3.40 -5.11
N VAL A 27 11.44 3.01 -4.96
CA VAL A 27 10.91 2.57 -3.67
C VAL A 27 11.61 1.29 -3.20
N LEU A 28 11.78 0.32 -4.09
CA LEU A 28 12.47 -0.93 -3.74
C LEU A 28 13.93 -0.68 -3.36
N ALA A 29 14.60 0.26 -4.05
CA ALA A 29 15.99 0.60 -3.73
C ALA A 29 16.11 1.28 -2.36
N ALA A 30 15.10 2.05 -1.96
CA ALA A 30 15.07 2.72 -0.66
C ALA A 30 14.63 1.80 0.49
N ALA A 31 13.99 0.69 0.19
CA ALA A 31 13.52 -0.24 1.20
C ALA A 31 14.67 -1.00 1.84
N ASP A 32 14.55 -1.25 3.14
CA ASP A 32 15.50 -2.10 3.86
C ASP A 32 15.35 -3.57 3.48
N ARG A 33 14.13 -3.95 3.11
CA ARG A 33 13.82 -5.31 2.69
C ARG A 33 12.63 -5.31 1.75
N THR A 34 12.61 -6.26 0.80
CA THR A 34 11.50 -6.50 -0.10
C THR A 34 10.96 -7.91 0.08
N VAL A 35 9.64 -8.02 0.19
CA VAL A 35 8.95 -9.30 0.28
C VAL A 35 8.06 -9.47 -0.94
N GLU A 36 8.29 -10.50 -1.73
CA GLU A 36 7.40 -10.90 -2.83
C GLU A 36 6.51 -12.04 -2.34
N LEU A 37 5.19 -11.85 -2.40
CA LEU A 37 4.25 -12.83 -1.86
C LEU A 37 3.99 -14.00 -2.81
N GLU A 38 4.01 -13.75 -4.12
CA GLU A 38 3.70 -14.76 -5.11
C GLU A 38 4.64 -14.68 -6.31
N PRO A 39 4.92 -15.82 -6.97
CA PRO A 39 5.84 -15.84 -8.11
C PRO A 39 5.27 -15.22 -9.38
N ALA A 40 3.93 -15.11 -9.48
CA ALA A 40 3.25 -14.57 -10.63
C ALA A 40 1.88 -14.04 -10.23
N TYR A 41 1.26 -13.25 -11.13
CA TYR A 41 -0.10 -12.76 -10.90
C TYR A 41 -1.07 -13.91 -10.65
N SER A 42 -1.94 -13.72 -9.68
CA SER A 42 -3.07 -14.61 -9.43
C SER A 42 -4.26 -13.78 -8.95
N ARG A 43 -5.46 -14.32 -9.13
CA ARG A 43 -6.68 -13.63 -8.70
C ARG A 43 -6.63 -13.41 -7.18
N GLY A 44 -6.91 -12.18 -6.77
CA GLY A 44 -6.91 -11.82 -5.35
C GLY A 44 -5.54 -11.51 -4.77
N CYS A 45 -4.45 -11.51 -5.59
CA CYS A 45 -3.11 -11.25 -5.09
C CYS A 45 -2.98 -9.88 -4.41
N PHE A 46 -3.70 -8.87 -4.90
CA PHE A 46 -3.68 -7.52 -4.29
C PHE A 46 -4.35 -7.52 -2.92
N TYR A 47 -5.42 -8.27 -2.74
CA TYR A 47 -6.05 -8.39 -1.43
C TYR A 47 -5.15 -9.13 -0.44
N ARG A 48 -4.46 -10.17 -0.89
CA ARG A 48 -3.49 -10.88 -0.05
C ARG A 48 -2.34 -9.97 0.35
N ARG A 49 -1.84 -9.12 -0.56
CA ARG A 49 -0.83 -8.12 -0.24
C ARG A 49 -1.36 -7.15 0.81
N ASN A 50 -2.59 -6.68 0.66
CA ASN A 50 -3.19 -5.75 1.61
C ASN A 50 -3.40 -6.40 2.98
N ASP A 51 -3.83 -7.65 3.01
CA ASP A 51 -3.95 -8.41 4.26
C ASP A 51 -2.60 -8.56 4.96
N TYR A 52 -1.55 -8.87 4.19
CA TYR A 52 -0.21 -8.98 4.73
C TYR A 52 0.25 -7.67 5.38
N LEU A 53 -0.03 -6.53 4.73
CA LEU A 53 0.31 -5.22 5.28
C LEU A 53 -0.37 -4.99 6.63
N VAL A 54 -1.66 -5.30 6.71
CA VAL A 54 -2.43 -5.14 7.95
C VAL A 54 -1.92 -6.08 9.04
N ASP A 55 -1.63 -7.33 8.69
CA ASP A 55 -1.19 -8.34 9.67
C ASP A 55 0.19 -8.01 10.27
N HIS A 56 1.00 -7.20 9.60
CA HIS A 56 2.37 -6.89 10.01
C HIS A 56 2.59 -5.42 10.37
N ALA A 57 1.52 -4.64 10.47
CA ALA A 57 1.61 -3.20 10.74
C ALA A 57 1.09 -2.86 12.13
N ASP A 58 1.72 -1.85 12.75
CA ASP A 58 1.24 -1.24 14.00
C ASP A 58 0.31 -0.05 13.70
N ARG A 59 0.47 0.54 12.52
CA ARG A 59 -0.30 1.70 12.08
C ARG A 59 -0.47 1.64 10.58
N LEU A 60 -1.63 2.04 10.10
CA LEU A 60 -1.92 2.20 8.69
C LEU A 60 -2.07 3.68 8.35
N VAL A 61 -1.32 4.14 7.35
CA VAL A 61 -1.49 5.47 6.77
C VAL A 61 -2.08 5.27 5.38
N ALA A 62 -3.20 5.91 5.10
CA ALA A 62 -3.93 5.69 3.86
C ALA A 62 -4.41 7.01 3.27
N TRP A 63 -4.65 6.99 1.96
CA TRP A 63 -5.37 8.03 1.25
C TRP A 63 -6.56 7.37 0.59
N TYR A 64 -7.76 7.63 1.08
CA TYR A 64 -8.95 7.11 0.42
C TYR A 64 -10.17 8.00 0.68
N GLU A 65 -11.03 8.09 -0.30
CA GLU A 65 -12.29 8.82 -0.23
C GLU A 65 -13.50 7.92 -0.50
N ARG A 66 -13.27 6.70 -0.95
CA ARG A 66 -14.32 5.74 -1.30
C ARG A 66 -14.16 4.44 -0.54
N SER A 67 -15.25 4.00 0.07
CA SER A 67 -15.27 2.76 0.84
C SER A 67 -15.10 1.50 -0.01
N ARG A 68 -15.36 1.56 -1.33
CA ARG A 68 -15.31 0.40 -2.23
C ARG A 68 -13.99 0.22 -2.97
N SER A 69 -13.00 1.03 -2.71
CA SER A 69 -11.68 0.87 -3.32
C SER A 69 -10.88 -0.23 -2.62
N GLY A 70 -9.78 -0.65 -3.24
CA GLY A 70 -8.82 -1.55 -2.60
C GLY A 70 -8.24 -0.96 -1.32
N THR A 71 -8.00 0.36 -1.31
CA THR A 71 -7.58 1.08 -0.10
C THR A 71 -8.67 1.04 0.96
N GLY A 72 -9.93 1.22 0.57
CA GLY A 72 -11.06 1.12 1.49
C GLY A 72 -11.15 -0.27 2.14
N TYR A 73 -10.91 -1.32 1.37
CA TYR A 73 -10.84 -2.68 1.91
C TYR A 73 -9.77 -2.79 2.99
N THR A 74 -8.57 -2.29 2.71
CA THR A 74 -7.44 -2.35 3.64
C THR A 74 -7.74 -1.57 4.91
N VAL A 75 -8.35 -0.39 4.80
CA VAL A 75 -8.72 0.43 5.94
C VAL A 75 -9.76 -0.28 6.82
N ARG A 76 -10.79 -0.86 6.20
CA ARG A 76 -11.81 -1.60 6.95
C ARG A 76 -11.22 -2.77 7.71
N ARG A 77 -10.31 -3.50 7.07
CA ARG A 77 -9.64 -4.62 7.72
C ARG A 77 -8.75 -4.16 8.87
N ALA A 78 -8.00 -3.07 8.68
CA ALA A 78 -7.16 -2.51 9.74
C ALA A 78 -8.00 -2.09 10.96
N ARG A 79 -9.14 -1.45 10.73
CA ARG A 79 -10.05 -1.07 11.82
C ARG A 79 -10.62 -2.28 12.55
N LYS A 80 -10.94 -3.33 11.82
CA LYS A 80 -11.41 -4.59 12.40
C LYS A 80 -10.35 -5.21 13.30
N GLU A 81 -9.08 -5.15 12.91
CA GLU A 81 -7.95 -5.64 13.69
C GLU A 81 -7.47 -4.63 14.75
N ARG A 82 -8.17 -3.50 14.91
CA ARG A 82 -7.86 -2.45 15.88
C ARG A 82 -6.50 -1.79 15.67
N ILE A 83 -6.05 -1.73 14.43
CA ILE A 83 -4.85 -1.01 14.03
C ILE A 83 -5.18 0.46 13.84
N GLU A 84 -4.34 1.35 14.37
CA GLU A 84 -4.51 2.78 14.18
C GLU A 84 -4.46 3.14 12.69
N VAL A 85 -5.47 3.88 12.22
CA VAL A 85 -5.57 4.31 10.83
C VAL A 85 -5.57 5.82 10.76
N THR A 86 -4.65 6.38 9.95
CA THR A 86 -4.63 7.79 9.60
C THR A 86 -5.04 7.91 8.14
N ASN A 87 -6.18 8.55 7.87
CA ASN A 87 -6.62 8.81 6.51
C ASN A 87 -6.20 10.23 6.11
N LEU A 88 -5.18 10.33 5.27
CA LEU A 88 -4.64 11.63 4.84
C LEU A 88 -5.63 12.43 4.00
N PHE A 89 -6.58 11.78 3.33
CA PHE A 89 -7.62 12.48 2.59
C PHE A 89 -8.48 13.34 3.54
N GLU A 90 -8.85 12.80 4.69
CA GLU A 90 -9.63 13.54 5.70
C GLU A 90 -8.82 14.71 6.27
N GLU A 91 -7.52 14.50 6.52
CA GLU A 91 -6.65 15.54 7.02
C GLU A 91 -6.44 16.67 6.02
N VAL A 92 -6.31 16.35 4.74
CA VAL A 92 -6.14 17.34 3.67
C VAL A 92 -7.42 18.12 3.40
N SER A 93 -8.58 17.55 3.70
CA SER A 93 -9.86 18.27 3.65
C SER A 93 -9.93 19.40 4.68
N MET A 94 -9.14 19.31 5.73
CA MET A 94 -8.84 20.43 6.62
C MET A 94 -7.81 21.33 5.93
N PRO A 95 -7.63 22.59 6.33
CA PRO A 95 -6.74 23.51 5.60
C PRO A 95 -5.25 23.19 5.83
N MET A 96 -4.81 22.07 5.34
CA MET A 96 -3.41 21.67 5.32
C MET A 96 -2.97 21.41 3.90
N LEU A 97 -1.78 21.87 3.56
CA LEU A 97 -1.22 21.69 2.23
C LEU A 97 -0.06 20.71 2.28
N PHE A 98 -0.26 19.55 1.65
CA PHE A 98 0.85 18.68 1.32
C PHE A 98 0.49 17.83 0.10
N THR A 99 1.51 17.33 -0.57
CA THR A 99 1.33 16.60 -1.81
C THR A 99 1.36 15.10 -1.55
N VAL A 100 0.30 14.42 -2.02
CA VAL A 100 0.23 12.96 -2.03
C VAL A 100 -0.02 12.55 -3.49
N TRP A 101 0.69 11.54 -3.95
CA TRP A 101 0.51 11.03 -5.30
C TRP A 101 -0.59 10.00 -5.39
#